data_0de7391e3357ddc21e4cecde7cb29bfc
#
_entry.id   0de7391e3357ddc21e4cecde7cb29bfc
#
_cell.length_a   1.000
_cell.length_b   1.000
_cell.length_c   1.000
_cell.angle_alpha   90.00
_cell.angle_beta   90.00
_cell.angle_gamma   90.00
#
_symmetry.space_group_name_H-M   'P 1'
#
loop_
_entity.id
_entity.type
_entity.pdbx_description
1 polymer ?
#
loop_
_entity_poly.entity_id
_entity_poly.type
_entity_poly.pdbx_seq_one_letter_code
_entity_poly.pdbx_strand_id
1 'polypeptide(L)'
;MRYDQRIYFVKEGEEVYDYDTGDYIATEPIKHEAWANVSDTGTERMQLIYGALKQGAITVRIRGKYEKEFDYILVDDKKYNVDAFRTFRNDQAFNLSEQL
;
A
#
# COMPACT_ATOMS: atom_id res chain seq x y z
N MET A 1 7.57 1.35 -19.41
CA MET A 1 7.03 0.83 -18.12
C MET A 1 5.55 0.52 -18.28
N ARG A 2 5.14 -0.64 -17.86
CA ARG A 2 3.73 -1.04 -17.95
C ARG A 2 3.06 -0.91 -16.60
N TYR A 3 1.84 -0.37 -16.60
CA TYR A 3 0.97 -0.28 -15.43
C TYR A 3 -0.16 -1.29 -15.61
N ASP A 4 0.18 -2.55 -15.51
CA ASP A 4 -0.68 -3.67 -15.90
C ASP A 4 -1.08 -4.57 -14.72
N GLN A 5 -0.64 -4.25 -13.51
CA GLN A 5 -1.03 -4.99 -12.32
C GLN A 5 -1.99 -4.18 -11.45
N ARG A 6 -3.07 -4.82 -11.03
CA ARG A 6 -4.06 -4.19 -10.17
C ARG A 6 -3.62 -4.27 -8.72
N ILE A 7 -3.66 -3.13 -8.05
CA ILE A 7 -3.40 -3.03 -6.61
C ILE A 7 -4.57 -2.32 -5.94
N TYR A 8 -4.65 -2.43 -4.61
CA TYR A 8 -5.68 -1.74 -3.84
C TYR A 8 -5.03 -1.00 -2.68
N PHE A 9 -5.37 0.27 -2.53
CA PHE A 9 -5.10 1.03 -1.32
C PHE A 9 -6.25 0.78 -0.36
N VAL A 10 -5.97 0.27 0.83
CA VAL A 10 -6.99 -0.16 1.77
C VAL A 10 -6.92 0.66 3.05
N LYS A 11 -8.03 1.28 3.39
CA LYS A 11 -8.25 1.91 4.69
C LYS A 11 -9.14 0.98 5.49
N GLU A 12 -8.64 0.49 6.62
CA GLU A 12 -9.40 -0.40 7.49
C GLU A 12 -10.60 0.31 8.09
N GLY A 13 -11.68 -0.44 8.32
CA GLY A 13 -12.86 0.08 8.96
C GLY A 13 -12.60 0.40 10.43
N GLU A 14 -13.37 1.35 10.94
CA GLU A 14 -13.31 1.76 12.33
C GLU A 14 -14.54 1.23 13.08
N GLU A 15 -14.36 0.99 14.38
CA GLU A 15 -15.50 0.71 15.25
C GLU A 15 -16.10 2.04 15.70
N VAL A 16 -17.40 2.21 15.43
CA VAL A 16 -18.16 3.39 15.83
C VAL A 16 -19.19 2.97 16.87
N TYR A 17 -19.26 3.71 17.97
CA TYR A 17 -20.27 3.45 19.01
C TYR A 17 -21.65 3.92 18.54
N ASP A 18 -22.61 2.98 18.56
CA ASP A 18 -24.00 3.29 18.23
C ASP A 18 -24.77 3.56 19.52
N TYR A 19 -25.21 4.80 19.68
CA TYR A 19 -25.97 5.23 20.86
C TYR A 19 -27.37 4.64 20.93
N ASP A 20 -27.92 4.20 19.80
CA ASP A 20 -29.27 3.62 19.76
C ASP A 20 -29.30 2.18 20.25
N THR A 21 -28.26 1.39 19.93
CA THR A 21 -28.16 -0.01 20.33
C THR A 21 -27.25 -0.25 21.53
N GLY A 22 -26.37 0.70 21.84
CA GLY A 22 -25.38 0.57 22.90
C GLY A 22 -24.18 -0.32 22.53
N ASP A 23 -24.05 -0.69 21.28
CA ASP A 23 -22.99 -1.55 20.78
C ASP A 23 -22.05 -0.81 19.84
N TYR A 24 -20.86 -1.38 19.62
CA TYR A 24 -19.94 -0.91 18.62
C TYR A 24 -20.27 -1.54 17.28
N ILE A 25 -20.36 -0.71 16.25
CA ILE A 25 -20.58 -1.15 14.88
C ILE A 25 -19.26 -0.98 14.12
N ALA A 26 -18.78 -2.09 13.52
CA ALA A 26 -17.61 -2.05 12.64
C ALA A 26 -18.03 -1.56 11.27
N THR A 27 -17.30 -0.57 10.74
CA THR A 27 -17.45 -0.12 9.35
C THR A 27 -16.62 -1.02 8.44
N GLU A 28 -17.05 -1.18 7.18
CA GLU A 28 -16.31 -1.98 6.21
C GLU A 28 -15.06 -1.26 5.75
N PRO A 29 -13.98 -2.01 5.42
CA PRO A 29 -12.79 -1.41 4.83
C PRO A 29 -13.10 -0.74 3.50
N ILE A 30 -12.43 0.37 3.23
CA ILE A 30 -12.53 1.08 1.96
C ILE A 30 -11.35 0.66 1.10
N LYS A 31 -11.62 0.16 -0.11
CA LYS A 31 -10.60 -0.26 -1.08
C LYS A 31 -10.67 0.61 -2.32
N HIS A 32 -9.54 1.18 -2.69
CA HIS A 32 -9.40 1.96 -3.91
C HIS A 32 -8.46 1.24 -4.87
N GLU A 33 -8.99 0.86 -6.02
CA GLU A 33 -8.24 0.18 -7.07
C GLU A 33 -7.31 1.16 -7.80
N ALA A 34 -6.11 0.68 -8.12
CA ALA A 34 -5.18 1.41 -8.97
C ALA A 34 -4.42 0.42 -9.85
N TRP A 35 -4.03 0.88 -11.04
CA TRP A 35 -3.15 0.12 -11.92
C TRP A 35 -1.71 0.54 -11.67
N ALA A 36 -0.84 -0.43 -11.51
CA ALA A 36 0.53 -0.19 -11.10
C ALA A 36 1.53 -1.03 -11.88
N ASN A 37 2.77 -0.57 -11.87
CA ASN A 37 3.92 -1.38 -12.22
C ASN A 37 4.50 -1.93 -10.92
N VAL A 38 4.61 -3.24 -10.84
CA VAL A 38 5.17 -3.93 -9.66
C VAL A 38 6.47 -4.61 -10.06
N SER A 39 7.52 -4.34 -9.31
CA SER A 39 8.84 -4.90 -9.54
C SER A 39 9.52 -5.22 -8.23
N ASP A 40 10.53 -6.10 -8.28
CA ASP A 40 11.35 -6.37 -7.10
C ASP A 40 12.19 -5.13 -6.75
N THR A 41 12.35 -4.87 -5.46
CA THR A 41 13.21 -3.78 -5.01
C THR A 41 14.66 -4.16 -5.25
N GLY A 42 15.41 -3.30 -5.94
CA GLY A 42 16.82 -3.54 -6.21
C GLY A 42 17.67 -3.56 -4.94
N THR A 43 18.79 -4.28 -4.98
CA THR A 43 19.69 -4.47 -3.84
C THR A 43 20.16 -3.16 -3.22
N GLU A 44 20.59 -2.19 -4.04
CA GLU A 44 21.02 -0.88 -3.55
C GLU A 44 19.90 -0.15 -2.83
N ARG A 45 18.69 -0.22 -3.39
CA ARG A 45 17.52 0.42 -2.81
C ARG A 45 17.14 -0.21 -1.48
N MET A 46 17.23 -1.54 -1.37
CA MET A 46 16.99 -2.25 -0.13
C MET A 46 17.94 -1.79 0.97
N GLN A 47 19.22 -1.64 0.66
CA GLN A 47 20.20 -1.17 1.63
C GLN A 47 19.94 0.27 2.09
N LEU A 48 19.50 1.13 1.17
CA LEU A 48 19.14 2.51 1.52
C LEU A 48 17.92 2.60 2.44
N ILE A 49 16.94 1.73 2.25
CA ILE A 49 15.68 1.76 2.99
C ILE A 49 15.77 0.96 4.28
N TYR A 50 16.33 -0.25 4.22
CA TYR A 50 16.31 -1.20 5.32
C TYR A 50 17.66 -1.39 6.01
N GLY A 51 18.73 -0.84 5.43
CA GLY A 51 20.09 -1.10 5.90
C GLY A 51 20.58 -2.53 5.67
N ALA A 52 19.77 -3.38 5.06
CA ALA A 52 20.07 -4.78 4.75
C ALA A 52 19.14 -5.28 3.65
N LEU A 53 19.43 -6.48 3.12
CA LEU A 53 18.55 -7.14 2.18
C LEU A 53 17.32 -7.69 2.90
N LYS A 54 16.12 -7.42 2.35
CA LYS A 54 14.85 -7.88 2.91
C LYS A 54 14.09 -8.68 1.88
N GLN A 55 13.77 -9.94 2.21
CA GLN A 55 12.98 -10.80 1.34
C GLN A 55 11.54 -10.27 1.23
N GLY A 56 10.96 -10.44 0.04
CA GLY A 56 9.59 -10.03 -0.22
C GLY A 56 9.39 -8.53 -0.38
N ALA A 57 10.47 -7.75 -0.44
CA ALA A 57 10.35 -6.32 -0.70
C ALA A 57 10.08 -6.07 -2.18
N ILE A 58 9.07 -5.27 -2.47
CA ILE A 58 8.68 -4.91 -3.83
C ILE A 58 8.57 -3.40 -3.97
N THR A 59 8.66 -2.92 -5.21
CA THR A 59 8.42 -1.53 -5.56
C THR A 59 7.18 -1.44 -6.42
N VAL A 60 6.23 -0.62 -6.00
CA VAL A 60 4.98 -0.36 -6.71
C VAL A 60 5.00 1.07 -7.21
N ARG A 61 4.79 1.25 -8.52
CA ARG A 61 4.73 2.57 -9.12
C ARG A 61 3.37 2.78 -9.77
N ILE A 62 2.76 3.92 -9.47
CA ILE A 62 1.46 4.32 -10.04
C ILE A 62 1.62 5.60 -10.82
N ARG A 63 0.72 5.82 -11.78
CA ARG A 63 0.60 7.13 -12.44
C ARG A 63 -0.21 8.06 -11.57
N GLY A 64 0.21 9.32 -11.50
CA GLY A 64 -0.42 10.30 -10.64
C GLY A 64 -0.04 10.07 -9.17
N LYS A 65 -0.86 10.60 -8.28
CA LYS A 65 -0.60 10.57 -6.85
C LYS A 65 -1.83 10.08 -6.12
N TYR A 66 -1.60 9.21 -5.13
CA TYR A 66 -2.65 8.79 -4.22
C TYR A 66 -2.50 9.60 -2.93
N GLU A 67 -3.43 10.49 -2.68
CA GLU A 67 -3.35 11.46 -1.57
C GLU A 67 -4.27 11.13 -0.39
N LYS A 68 -5.08 10.08 -0.51
CA LYS A 68 -5.98 9.65 0.57
C LYS A 68 -5.24 8.80 1.59
N GLU A 69 -5.74 8.82 2.82
CA GLU A 69 -5.19 7.95 3.87
C GLU A 69 -5.49 6.49 3.58
N PHE A 70 -4.52 5.62 3.90
CA PHE A 70 -4.68 4.17 3.80
C PHE A 70 -3.79 3.49 4.83
N ASP A 71 -4.12 2.24 5.16
CA ASP A 71 -3.38 1.48 6.16
C ASP A 71 -2.40 0.49 5.55
N TYR A 72 -2.74 -0.07 4.39
CA TYR A 72 -1.87 -0.98 3.66
C TYR A 72 -2.23 -1.04 2.18
N ILE A 73 -1.37 -1.70 1.40
CA ILE A 73 -1.61 -1.94 -0.02
C ILE A 73 -1.76 -3.44 -0.23
N LEU A 74 -2.79 -3.85 -0.98
CA LEU A 74 -2.97 -5.23 -1.42
C LEU A 74 -2.36 -5.41 -2.80
N VAL A 75 -1.48 -6.40 -2.94
CA VAL A 75 -0.91 -6.82 -4.21
C VAL A 75 -1.03 -8.35 -4.27
N ASP A 76 -1.73 -8.88 -5.27
CA ASP A 76 -2.00 -10.32 -5.40
C ASP A 76 -2.58 -10.94 -4.12
N ASP A 77 -3.56 -10.26 -3.52
CA ASP A 77 -4.22 -10.67 -2.26
C ASP A 77 -3.31 -10.76 -1.04
N LYS A 78 -2.10 -10.22 -1.13
CA LYS A 78 -1.17 -10.11 -0.01
C LYS A 78 -1.13 -8.69 0.51
N LYS A 79 -1.02 -8.54 1.82
CA LYS A 79 -0.93 -7.24 2.48
C LYS A 79 0.52 -6.80 2.57
N TYR A 80 0.75 -5.54 2.19
CA TYR A 80 2.09 -4.93 2.23
C TYR A 80 2.07 -3.64 3.02
N ASN A 81 3.09 -3.44 3.85
CA ASN A 81 3.34 -2.17 4.51
C ASN A 81 4.10 -1.24 3.58
N VAL A 82 3.84 0.06 3.66
CA VAL A 82 4.64 1.07 2.98
C VAL A 82 5.81 1.44 3.88
N ASP A 83 7.02 1.13 3.45
CA ASP A 83 8.24 1.43 4.19
C ASP A 83 8.85 2.76 3.78
N ALA A 84 8.67 3.14 2.53
CA ALA A 84 9.11 4.43 1.99
C ALA A 84 8.31 4.75 0.74
N PHE A 85 8.22 6.03 0.40
CA PHE A 85 7.60 6.42 -0.86
C PHE A 85 8.31 7.64 -1.44
N ARG A 86 8.18 7.80 -2.76
CA ARG A 86 8.70 8.97 -3.47
C ARG A 86 7.62 9.48 -4.42
N THR A 87 7.46 10.80 -4.42
CA THR A 87 6.56 11.46 -5.35
C THR A 87 7.38 12.11 -6.45
N PHE A 88 7.09 11.72 -7.69
CA PHE A 88 7.66 12.32 -8.89
C PHE A 88 6.67 13.31 -9.48
N ARG A 89 7.04 13.94 -10.58
CA ARG A 89 6.20 14.94 -11.22
C ARG A 89 4.82 14.38 -11.63
N ASN A 90 4.81 13.20 -12.24
CA ASN A 90 3.60 12.58 -12.77
C ASN A 90 3.30 11.20 -12.17
N ASP A 91 4.16 10.71 -11.29
CA ASP A 91 4.10 9.37 -10.75
C ASP A 91 4.35 9.38 -9.25
N GLN A 92 4.03 8.26 -8.62
CA GLN A 92 4.39 7.99 -7.24
C GLN A 92 4.88 6.56 -7.13
N ALA A 93 5.96 6.34 -6.38
CA ALA A 93 6.52 5.01 -6.16
C ALA A 93 6.52 4.68 -4.67
N PHE A 94 6.13 3.45 -4.34
CA PHE A 94 6.07 2.95 -2.97
C PHE A 94 7.01 1.76 -2.83
N ASN A 95 7.81 1.76 -1.78
CA ASN A 95 8.62 0.59 -1.41
C ASN A 95 7.89 -0.15 -0.31
N LEU A 96 7.56 -1.40 -0.56
CA LEU A 96 6.67 -2.20 0.26
C LEU A 96 7.38 -3.43 0.79
N SER A 97 6.95 -3.87 1.97
CA SER A 97 7.31 -5.18 2.51
C SER A 97 6.05 -5.91 2.95
N GLU A 98 6.05 -7.24 2.77
CA GLU A 98 4.89 -8.06 3.10
C GLU A 98 4.63 -8.06 4.61
N GLN A 99 3.36 -7.92 4.97
CA GLN A 99 2.91 -8.12 6.35
C GLN A 99 2.85 -9.62 6.65
N LEU A 100 3.49 -10.02 7.72
CA LEU A 100 3.51 -11.41 8.17
C LEU A 100 2.56 -11.62 9.35
#